data_d1e2e4a754a26f04250fe49623988ac3
#
_entry.id   d1e2e4a754a26f04250fe49623988ac3
#
_cell.length_a   1.000
_cell.length_b   1.000
_cell.length_c   1.000
_cell.angle_alpha   90.00
_cell.angle_beta   90.00
_cell.angle_gamma   90.00
#
_symmetry.space_group_name_H-M   'P 1'
#
loop_
_entity.id
_entity.type
_entity.pdbx_description
1 polymer ?
#
loop_
_entity_poly.entity_id
_entity_poly.type
_entity_poly.pdbx_seq_one_letter_code
_entity_poly.pdbx_strand_id
1 'polypeptide(L)'
;MCGIIAVLRRPSDRKVPTAERITAPLVGAVDLLARVEPDLLGEAADLLGEADRLLGGVPGLLALDRDPTLVGRINEVLAPVPAHLASLEAAVAGSPDVEAANAALVRVRDVLWAVSRDRLDTFAGVTSLRQDRPVPSDAGLAVLLSAQQALSALDRLEVRGRDSAGLQVTVWNHGIDQHDPEVVARSADPLHRSGSVRVLDGGGLAFVVKASAEIGELGDNTAVLRSALVADGLLARALAAPAVQGSLLGHTRWASVGLISEPNAHPVDSTRADGELVPLVTVVQNGDVDNHADLAASEGLSLAPEITTDAKVVPALCAAHLAAGRERLEAFRRTVNAFEGSVAIGMATGDAPDRLLLSLRGSGQGLFVGLAEDTFVVASEPYGVVELTADYLRMDGETPADPDDPGASRGQIVELDAAIAGSVDGITRRSYDGRNLPVTTADLSRAEVTTRDIDRGDHPHFLIKEIGES
;
A
#
# COMPACT_ATOMS: atom_id res chain seq x y z
N MET A 1 -9.90 14.35 4.97
CA MET A 1 -8.63 14.03 4.25
C MET A 1 -8.72 12.59 3.76
N CYS A 2 -8.13 12.30 2.64
CA CYS A 2 -8.17 10.98 1.99
C CYS A 2 -6.93 10.14 2.31
N GLY A 3 -6.96 8.84 2.01
CA GLY A 3 -5.82 7.93 2.18
C GLY A 3 -5.41 7.28 0.86
N ILE A 4 -4.14 7.37 0.48
CA ILE A 4 -3.54 6.68 -0.66
C ILE A 4 -2.72 5.49 -0.17
N ILE A 5 -2.81 4.37 -0.87
CA ILE A 5 -1.91 3.23 -0.75
C ILE A 5 -1.54 2.69 -2.13
N ALA A 6 -0.28 2.30 -2.31
CA ALA A 6 0.13 1.49 -3.43
C ALA A 6 1.22 0.49 -3.00
N VAL A 7 1.25 -0.66 -3.66
CA VAL A 7 2.26 -1.70 -3.42
C VAL A 7 2.82 -2.17 -4.75
N LEU A 8 4.13 -2.03 -4.91
CA LEU A 8 4.89 -2.56 -6.04
C LEU A 8 5.92 -3.55 -5.51
N ARG A 9 5.89 -4.78 -6.05
CA ARG A 9 6.75 -5.85 -5.58
C ARG A 9 7.50 -6.50 -6.75
N ARG A 10 8.78 -6.80 -6.53
CA ARG A 10 9.54 -7.73 -7.36
C ARG A 10 9.57 -9.13 -6.76
N PRO A 11 9.87 -10.16 -7.54
CA PRO A 11 10.14 -11.49 -6.99
C PRO A 11 11.24 -11.41 -5.93
N SER A 12 11.06 -12.14 -4.82
CA SER A 12 12.04 -12.15 -3.74
C SER A 12 13.24 -13.04 -4.08
N ASP A 13 14.45 -12.54 -3.80
CA ASP A 13 15.70 -13.31 -3.94
C ASP A 13 16.00 -14.16 -2.70
N ARG A 14 15.30 -13.92 -1.60
CA ARG A 14 15.46 -14.65 -0.34
C ARG A 14 14.82 -16.04 -0.43
N LYS A 15 15.57 -17.06 0.02
CA LYS A 15 15.05 -18.42 0.10
C LYS A 15 13.97 -18.53 1.17
N VAL A 16 12.96 -19.37 0.91
CA VAL A 16 11.94 -19.73 1.89
C VAL A 16 12.64 -20.36 3.11
N PRO A 17 12.47 -19.80 4.32
CA PRO A 17 13.10 -20.34 5.52
C PRO A 17 12.44 -21.66 5.94
N THR A 18 13.23 -22.57 6.55
CA THR A 18 12.65 -23.76 7.18
C THR A 18 11.97 -23.38 8.49
N ALA A 19 11.06 -24.25 8.92
CA ALA A 19 10.36 -24.05 10.19
C ALA A 19 11.33 -23.96 11.39
N GLU A 20 12.41 -24.78 11.39
CA GLU A 20 13.44 -24.75 12.45
C GLU A 20 14.19 -23.42 12.47
N ARG A 21 14.49 -22.82 11.31
CA ARG A 21 15.12 -21.50 11.25
C ARG A 21 14.26 -20.40 11.82
N ILE A 22 12.92 -20.52 11.71
CA ILE A 22 11.97 -19.55 12.26
C ILE A 22 11.79 -19.78 13.76
N THR A 23 11.63 -21.03 14.20
CA THR A 23 11.31 -21.32 15.60
C THR A 23 12.52 -21.27 16.52
N ALA A 24 13.73 -21.55 16.06
CA ALA A 24 14.92 -21.53 16.90
C ALA A 24 15.18 -20.16 17.59
N PRO A 25 15.17 -19.02 16.90
CA PRO A 25 15.33 -17.73 17.55
C PRO A 25 14.18 -17.40 18.48
N LEU A 26 12.94 -17.84 18.19
CA LEU A 26 11.80 -17.65 19.12
C LEU A 26 11.99 -18.41 20.42
N VAL A 27 12.43 -19.67 20.36
CA VAL A 27 12.74 -20.49 21.55
C VAL A 27 13.86 -19.83 22.36
N GLY A 28 14.96 -19.42 21.69
CA GLY A 28 16.05 -18.73 22.38
C GLY A 28 15.61 -17.45 23.08
N ALA A 29 14.76 -16.65 22.43
CA ALA A 29 14.21 -15.44 23.05
C ALA A 29 13.35 -15.75 24.28
N VAL A 30 12.46 -16.75 24.20
CA VAL A 30 11.61 -17.16 25.32
C VAL A 30 12.44 -17.68 26.49
N ASP A 31 13.50 -18.44 26.23
CA ASP A 31 14.43 -18.92 27.26
C ASP A 31 15.17 -17.78 27.98
N LEU A 32 15.52 -16.70 27.26
CA LEU A 32 16.09 -15.50 27.85
C LEU A 32 15.06 -14.74 28.71
N LEU A 33 13.85 -14.53 28.17
CA LEU A 33 12.77 -13.84 28.91
C LEU A 33 12.35 -14.57 30.18
N ALA A 34 12.44 -15.91 30.20
CA ALA A 34 12.11 -16.74 31.36
C ALA A 34 13.05 -16.52 32.56
N ARG A 35 14.25 -15.97 32.33
CA ARG A 35 15.23 -15.67 33.42
C ARG A 35 14.85 -14.43 34.22
N VAL A 36 13.98 -13.58 33.67
CA VAL A 36 13.52 -12.33 34.32
C VAL A 36 14.69 -11.40 34.68
N GLU A 37 15.71 -11.35 33.79
CA GLU A 37 16.90 -10.50 33.92
C GLU A 37 16.81 -9.33 32.93
N PRO A 38 16.69 -8.05 33.35
CA PRO A 38 16.57 -6.90 32.46
C PRO A 38 17.72 -6.75 31.44
N ASP A 39 18.92 -7.15 31.80
CA ASP A 39 20.12 -7.08 30.94
C ASP A 39 20.03 -8.01 29.72
N LEU A 40 19.14 -9.01 29.73
CA LEU A 40 18.94 -9.95 28.61
C LEU A 40 17.86 -9.48 27.62
N LEU A 41 17.10 -8.43 27.92
CA LEU A 41 16.02 -7.92 27.07
C LEU A 41 16.51 -7.52 25.68
N GLY A 42 17.69 -6.93 25.56
CA GLY A 42 18.28 -6.55 24.28
C GLY A 42 18.54 -7.76 23.37
N GLU A 43 19.13 -8.82 23.92
CA GLU A 43 19.42 -10.06 23.19
C GLU A 43 18.11 -10.79 22.80
N ALA A 44 17.14 -10.83 23.71
CA ALA A 44 15.84 -11.41 23.43
C ALA A 44 15.11 -10.65 22.29
N ALA A 45 15.18 -9.31 22.28
CA ALA A 45 14.62 -8.50 21.19
C ALA A 45 15.32 -8.76 19.84
N ASP A 46 16.64 -8.98 19.83
CA ASP A 46 17.40 -9.30 18.61
C ASP A 46 16.98 -10.66 18.03
N LEU A 47 16.81 -11.68 18.88
CA LEU A 47 16.34 -13.01 18.45
C LEU A 47 14.88 -12.94 17.92
N LEU A 48 14.00 -12.24 18.60
CA LEU A 48 12.64 -12.00 18.10
C LEU A 48 12.65 -11.28 16.75
N GLY A 49 13.52 -10.27 16.61
CA GLY A 49 13.71 -9.53 15.35
C GLY A 49 14.24 -10.40 14.22
N GLU A 50 15.08 -11.41 14.52
CA GLU A 50 15.47 -12.40 13.52
C GLU A 50 14.26 -13.22 13.03
N ALA A 51 13.41 -13.69 13.94
CA ALA A 51 12.21 -14.44 13.60
C ALA A 51 11.23 -13.58 12.79
N ASP A 52 11.00 -12.32 13.19
CA ASP A 52 10.17 -11.36 12.46
C ASP A 52 10.66 -11.19 11.02
N ARG A 53 11.95 -10.95 10.83
CA ARG A 53 12.55 -10.80 9.51
C ARG A 53 12.42 -12.08 8.65
N LEU A 54 12.53 -13.27 9.25
CA LEU A 54 12.35 -14.55 8.55
C LEU A 54 10.89 -14.77 8.13
N LEU A 55 9.94 -14.36 8.95
CA LEU A 55 8.51 -14.42 8.67
C LEU A 55 8.02 -13.33 7.71
N GLY A 56 8.79 -12.26 7.52
CA GLY A 56 8.45 -11.16 6.63
C GLY A 56 8.46 -11.52 5.15
N GLY A 57 7.67 -10.77 4.36
CA GLY A 57 7.63 -10.86 2.89
C GLY A 57 7.10 -12.19 2.35
N VAL A 58 7.27 -12.39 1.05
CA VAL A 58 6.83 -13.61 0.34
C VAL A 58 7.47 -14.88 0.88
N PRO A 59 8.79 -14.93 1.18
CA PRO A 59 9.40 -16.15 1.71
C PRO A 59 8.84 -16.60 3.05
N GLY A 60 8.53 -15.68 3.95
CA GLY A 60 7.88 -15.99 5.22
C GLY A 60 6.44 -16.51 5.04
N LEU A 61 5.66 -15.85 4.17
CA LEU A 61 4.33 -16.29 3.79
C LEU A 61 4.36 -17.75 3.26
N LEU A 62 5.27 -18.05 2.34
CA LEU A 62 5.40 -19.39 1.76
C LEU A 62 5.87 -20.43 2.79
N ALA A 63 6.66 -20.06 3.79
CA ALA A 63 7.02 -20.96 4.88
C ALA A 63 5.80 -21.35 5.71
N LEU A 64 4.93 -20.38 6.02
CA LEU A 64 3.68 -20.62 6.74
C LEU A 64 2.65 -21.43 5.91
N ASP A 65 2.54 -21.13 4.61
CA ASP A 65 1.60 -21.83 3.72
C ASP A 65 1.97 -23.29 3.49
N ARG A 66 3.27 -23.61 3.39
CA ARG A 66 3.78 -24.96 3.13
C ARG A 66 3.81 -25.87 4.37
N ASP A 67 3.80 -25.27 5.57
CA ASP A 67 3.75 -26.01 6.83
C ASP A 67 2.53 -25.59 7.67
N PRO A 68 1.38 -26.26 7.54
CA PRO A 68 0.15 -25.92 8.26
C PRO A 68 0.29 -25.98 9.80
N THR A 69 1.36 -26.61 10.33
CA THR A 69 1.59 -26.74 11.78
C THR A 69 2.44 -25.59 12.32
N LEU A 70 3.10 -24.81 11.46
CA LEU A 70 4.07 -23.82 11.87
C LEU A 70 3.45 -22.69 12.70
N VAL A 71 2.27 -22.19 12.31
CA VAL A 71 1.52 -21.18 13.09
C VAL A 71 1.23 -21.69 14.51
N GLY A 72 0.76 -22.93 14.65
CA GLY A 72 0.51 -23.55 15.95
C GLY A 72 1.77 -23.63 16.81
N ARG A 73 2.89 -24.08 16.21
CA ARG A 73 4.20 -24.15 16.91
C ARG A 73 4.70 -22.79 17.36
N ILE A 74 4.57 -21.75 16.52
CA ILE A 74 4.95 -20.38 16.90
C ILE A 74 4.12 -19.93 18.10
N ASN A 75 2.80 -20.12 18.06
CA ASN A 75 1.91 -19.72 19.15
C ASN A 75 2.21 -20.50 20.45
N GLU A 76 2.52 -21.80 20.36
CA GLU A 76 2.93 -22.61 21.52
C GLU A 76 4.23 -22.09 22.15
N VAL A 77 5.25 -21.76 21.33
CA VAL A 77 6.50 -21.18 21.81
C VAL A 77 6.28 -19.82 22.49
N LEU A 78 5.42 -18.98 21.94
CA LEU A 78 5.15 -17.64 22.48
C LEU A 78 4.15 -17.63 23.64
N ALA A 79 3.43 -18.73 23.91
CA ALA A 79 2.40 -18.79 24.94
C ALA A 79 2.84 -18.34 26.36
N PRO A 80 4.08 -18.63 26.86
CA PRO A 80 4.50 -18.20 28.19
C PRO A 80 4.94 -16.73 28.25
N VAL A 81 5.16 -16.07 27.12
CA VAL A 81 5.76 -14.73 27.05
C VAL A 81 4.99 -13.66 27.84
N PRO A 82 3.63 -13.59 27.82
CA PRO A 82 2.90 -12.59 28.60
C PRO A 82 3.21 -12.63 30.10
N ALA A 83 3.36 -13.85 30.67
CA ALA A 83 3.72 -14.00 32.08
C ALA A 83 5.16 -13.58 32.39
N HIS A 84 6.10 -13.86 31.47
CA HIS A 84 7.49 -13.40 31.59
C HIS A 84 7.58 -11.89 31.52
N LEU A 85 6.85 -11.24 30.59
CA LEU A 85 6.83 -9.79 30.47
C LEU A 85 6.29 -9.12 31.74
N ALA A 86 5.20 -9.62 32.31
CA ALA A 86 4.67 -9.08 33.56
C ALA A 86 5.70 -9.14 34.72
N SER A 87 6.51 -10.21 34.79
CA SER A 87 7.59 -10.34 35.76
C SER A 87 8.76 -9.40 35.47
N LEU A 88 9.11 -9.22 34.20
CA LEU A 88 10.18 -8.32 33.72
C LEU A 88 9.83 -6.85 33.98
N GLU A 89 8.58 -6.44 33.86
CA GLU A 89 8.13 -5.07 34.19
C GLU A 89 8.45 -4.69 35.63
N ALA A 90 8.20 -5.60 36.56
CA ALA A 90 8.54 -5.39 37.96
C ALA A 90 10.07 -5.37 38.20
N ALA A 91 10.82 -6.20 37.47
CA ALA A 91 12.29 -6.26 37.55
C ALA A 91 12.95 -5.00 36.96
N VAL A 92 12.44 -4.49 35.84
CA VAL A 92 12.93 -3.25 35.19
C VAL A 92 12.84 -2.06 36.12
N ALA A 93 11.78 -1.93 36.93
CA ALA A 93 11.63 -0.85 37.89
C ALA A 93 12.74 -0.83 38.97
N GLY A 94 13.39 -1.97 39.20
CA GLY A 94 14.53 -2.11 40.15
C GLY A 94 15.91 -2.12 39.47
N SER A 95 15.98 -1.93 38.15
CA SER A 95 17.24 -1.96 37.39
C SER A 95 18.13 -0.74 37.71
N PRO A 96 19.47 -0.90 37.77
CA PRO A 96 20.39 0.23 37.87
C PRO A 96 20.29 1.23 36.71
N ASP A 97 19.92 0.77 35.53
CA ASP A 97 19.65 1.59 34.35
C ASP A 97 18.21 1.33 33.88
N VAL A 98 17.26 1.97 34.53
CA VAL A 98 15.82 1.81 34.26
C VAL A 98 15.46 2.27 32.83
N GLU A 99 16.10 3.33 32.35
CA GLU A 99 15.79 3.89 31.03
C GLU A 99 16.17 2.92 29.90
N ALA A 100 17.39 2.40 29.91
CA ALA A 100 17.85 1.43 28.92
C ALA A 100 17.06 0.10 29.00
N ALA A 101 16.76 -0.37 30.22
CA ALA A 101 15.98 -1.58 30.42
C ALA A 101 14.53 -1.42 29.92
N ASN A 102 13.92 -0.25 30.16
CA ASN A 102 12.57 0.04 29.66
C ASN A 102 12.54 0.15 28.13
N ALA A 103 13.53 0.81 27.52
CA ALA A 103 13.65 0.88 26.06
C ALA A 103 13.79 -0.53 25.44
N ALA A 104 14.56 -1.42 26.07
CA ALA A 104 14.70 -2.80 25.61
C ALA A 104 13.38 -3.59 25.78
N LEU A 105 12.65 -3.38 26.88
CA LEU A 105 11.33 -4.00 27.10
C LEU A 105 10.29 -3.55 26.07
N VAL A 106 10.27 -2.25 25.74
CA VAL A 106 9.41 -1.71 24.66
C VAL A 106 9.76 -2.39 23.33
N ARG A 107 11.04 -2.50 23.00
CA ARG A 107 11.50 -3.17 21.79
C ARG A 107 11.07 -4.65 21.73
N VAL A 108 11.14 -5.39 22.85
CA VAL A 108 10.63 -6.77 22.92
C VAL A 108 9.14 -6.81 22.60
N ARG A 109 8.34 -5.91 23.16
CA ARG A 109 6.89 -5.83 22.92
C ARG A 109 6.57 -5.51 21.47
N ASP A 110 7.32 -4.58 20.85
CA ASP A 110 7.11 -4.19 19.44
C ASP A 110 7.39 -5.35 18.50
N VAL A 111 8.47 -6.09 18.74
CA VAL A 111 8.82 -7.23 17.87
C VAL A 111 7.86 -8.41 18.07
N LEU A 112 7.43 -8.67 19.32
CA LEU A 112 6.38 -9.68 19.58
C LEU A 112 5.07 -9.32 18.86
N TRP A 113 4.71 -8.05 18.87
CA TRP A 113 3.57 -7.55 18.12
C TRP A 113 3.76 -7.80 16.63
N ALA A 114 4.92 -7.42 16.07
CA ALA A 114 5.23 -7.65 14.66
C ALA A 114 5.11 -9.14 14.28
N VAL A 115 5.66 -10.06 15.07
CA VAL A 115 5.51 -11.51 14.82
C VAL A 115 4.05 -11.94 14.86
N SER A 116 3.31 -11.60 15.91
CA SER A 116 1.96 -12.11 16.14
C SER A 116 0.90 -11.42 15.26
N ARG A 117 1.00 -10.11 15.07
CA ARG A 117 0.01 -9.30 14.33
C ARG A 117 0.45 -9.03 12.90
N ASP A 118 1.63 -8.44 12.68
CA ASP A 118 2.02 -8.06 11.33
C ASP A 118 2.38 -9.26 10.45
N ARG A 119 2.77 -10.42 11.03
CA ARG A 119 3.11 -11.62 10.25
C ARG A 119 2.00 -12.67 10.27
N LEU A 120 1.56 -13.12 11.45
CA LEU A 120 0.58 -14.21 11.52
C LEU A 120 -0.83 -13.76 11.12
N ASP A 121 -1.27 -12.57 11.52
CA ASP A 121 -2.58 -12.07 11.09
C ASP A 121 -2.59 -11.70 9.60
N THR A 122 -1.46 -11.20 9.05
CA THR A 122 -1.33 -11.01 7.60
C THR A 122 -1.39 -12.35 6.86
N PHE A 123 -0.76 -13.41 7.35
CA PHE A 123 -0.91 -14.76 6.78
C PHE A 123 -2.37 -15.24 6.83
N ALA A 124 -3.05 -15.08 7.96
CA ALA A 124 -4.48 -15.41 8.09
C ALA A 124 -5.34 -14.60 7.11
N GLY A 125 -5.03 -13.30 6.97
CA GLY A 125 -5.67 -12.41 6.00
C GLY A 125 -5.49 -12.86 4.56
N VAL A 126 -4.27 -13.24 4.15
CA VAL A 126 -4.00 -13.82 2.82
C VAL A 126 -4.78 -15.13 2.63
N THR A 127 -4.81 -15.98 3.64
CA THR A 127 -5.58 -17.23 3.59
C THR A 127 -7.07 -16.97 3.38
N SER A 128 -7.62 -15.91 3.98
CA SER A 128 -9.03 -15.53 3.81
C SER A 128 -9.33 -14.90 2.43
N LEU A 129 -8.33 -14.36 1.73
CA LEU A 129 -8.49 -13.80 0.39
C LEU A 129 -8.44 -14.86 -0.71
N ARG A 130 -7.84 -16.02 -0.46
CA ARG A 130 -7.70 -17.04 -1.49
C ARG A 130 -8.99 -17.85 -1.62
N GLN A 131 -9.31 -18.21 -2.86
CA GLN A 131 -10.36 -19.19 -3.17
C GLN A 131 -9.79 -20.61 -3.12
N ASP A 132 -10.66 -21.59 -2.83
CA ASP A 132 -10.27 -23.00 -2.84
C ASP A 132 -9.90 -23.48 -4.24
N ARG A 133 -10.52 -22.92 -5.26
CA ARG A 133 -10.28 -23.26 -6.69
C ARG A 133 -10.58 -22.06 -7.60
N PRO A 134 -9.68 -21.74 -8.56
CA PRO A 134 -8.33 -22.33 -8.68
C PRO A 134 -7.41 -21.90 -7.52
N VAL A 135 -6.51 -22.80 -7.13
CA VAL A 135 -5.51 -22.51 -6.09
C VAL A 135 -4.48 -21.53 -6.66
N PRO A 136 -4.16 -20.42 -5.98
CA PRO A 136 -3.13 -19.50 -6.44
C PRO A 136 -1.75 -20.17 -6.46
N SER A 137 -0.93 -19.77 -7.42
CA SER A 137 0.50 -20.13 -7.46
C SER A 137 1.29 -19.40 -6.36
N ASP A 138 2.56 -19.76 -6.12
CA ASP A 138 3.45 -18.99 -5.24
C ASP A 138 3.53 -17.52 -5.65
N ALA A 139 3.55 -17.26 -6.96
CA ALA A 139 3.52 -15.90 -7.50
C ALA A 139 2.15 -15.22 -7.25
N GLY A 140 1.06 -15.96 -7.39
CA GLY A 140 -0.29 -15.49 -7.04
C GLY A 140 -0.45 -15.19 -5.54
N LEU A 141 0.17 -16.01 -4.67
CA LEU A 141 0.24 -15.73 -3.24
C LEU A 141 0.99 -14.43 -2.93
N ALA A 142 2.04 -14.11 -3.70
CA ALA A 142 2.75 -12.83 -3.56
C ALA A 142 1.84 -11.62 -3.90
N VAL A 143 0.97 -11.74 -4.92
CA VAL A 143 -0.03 -10.71 -5.24
C VAL A 143 -1.08 -10.61 -4.14
N LEU A 144 -1.56 -11.75 -3.61
CA LEU A 144 -2.51 -11.75 -2.48
C LEU A 144 -1.89 -11.16 -1.20
N LEU A 145 -0.60 -11.39 -0.94
CA LEU A 145 0.12 -10.72 0.15
C LEU A 145 0.08 -9.20 -0.02
N SER A 146 0.39 -8.70 -1.22
CA SER A 146 0.32 -7.28 -1.49
C SER A 146 -1.11 -6.72 -1.35
N ALA A 147 -2.13 -7.51 -1.76
CA ALA A 147 -3.53 -7.13 -1.59
C ALA A 147 -3.93 -7.07 -0.11
N GLN A 148 -3.51 -8.06 0.70
CA GLN A 148 -3.75 -8.04 2.15
C GLN A 148 -3.10 -6.83 2.82
N GLN A 149 -1.84 -6.54 2.49
CA GLN A 149 -1.11 -5.39 3.02
C GLN A 149 -1.76 -4.06 2.61
N ALA A 150 -2.23 -3.95 1.36
CA ALA A 150 -2.97 -2.77 0.91
C ALA A 150 -4.30 -2.61 1.66
N LEU A 151 -5.06 -3.70 1.88
CA LEU A 151 -6.30 -3.67 2.66
C LEU A 151 -6.05 -3.29 4.13
N SER A 152 -5.03 -3.85 4.77
CA SER A 152 -4.64 -3.48 6.14
C SER A 152 -4.26 -2.01 6.26
N ALA A 153 -3.53 -1.48 5.27
CA ALA A 153 -3.18 -0.06 5.22
C ALA A 153 -4.41 0.83 4.97
N LEU A 154 -5.33 0.44 4.06
CA LEU A 154 -6.58 1.15 3.84
C LEU A 154 -7.44 1.22 5.10
N ASP A 155 -7.52 0.13 5.87
CA ASP A 155 -8.25 0.08 7.14
C ASP A 155 -7.69 1.12 8.14
N ARG A 156 -6.36 1.18 8.27
CA ARG A 156 -5.70 2.21 9.10
C ARG A 156 -5.90 3.64 8.59
N LEU A 157 -5.96 3.82 7.26
CA LEU A 157 -6.16 5.12 6.63
C LEU A 157 -7.65 5.55 6.59
N GLU A 158 -8.59 4.65 6.88
CA GLU A 158 -10.03 4.91 6.81
C GLU A 158 -10.49 5.97 7.84
N VAL A 159 -9.73 6.18 8.91
CA VAL A 159 -9.95 7.32 9.83
C VAL A 159 -9.92 8.68 9.13
N ARG A 160 -9.32 8.74 7.93
CA ARG A 160 -9.19 9.95 7.12
C ARG A 160 -10.26 10.10 6.06
N GLY A 161 -10.92 9.01 5.64
CA GLY A 161 -11.97 9.06 4.63
C GLY A 161 -12.83 7.82 4.66
N ARG A 162 -14.13 7.98 4.93
CA ARG A 162 -15.09 6.88 5.09
C ARG A 162 -16.18 6.86 4.03
N ASP A 163 -16.24 7.87 3.15
CA ASP A 163 -17.35 8.03 2.21
C ASP A 163 -17.29 6.99 1.09
N SER A 164 -16.09 6.61 0.70
CA SER A 164 -15.86 5.53 -0.24
C SER A 164 -14.43 5.02 -0.16
N ALA A 165 -14.21 3.79 -0.64
CA ALA A 165 -12.89 3.23 -0.83
C ALA A 165 -12.84 2.47 -2.16
N GLY A 166 -11.62 2.24 -2.66
CA GLY A 166 -11.41 1.36 -3.80
C GLY A 166 -9.98 0.87 -3.87
N LEU A 167 -9.84 -0.29 -4.50
CA LEU A 167 -8.57 -0.96 -4.73
C LEU A 167 -8.54 -1.49 -6.16
N GLN A 168 -7.48 -1.16 -6.89
CA GLN A 168 -7.14 -1.79 -8.15
C GLN A 168 -6.04 -2.82 -7.92
N VAL A 169 -6.25 -4.02 -8.44
CA VAL A 169 -5.27 -5.09 -8.54
C VAL A 169 -4.90 -5.24 -10.00
N THR A 170 -3.72 -4.81 -10.38
CA THR A 170 -3.21 -4.96 -11.74
C THR A 170 -2.34 -6.21 -11.80
N VAL A 171 -2.61 -7.12 -12.75
CA VAL A 171 -1.83 -8.35 -12.93
C VAL A 171 -1.39 -8.51 -14.37
N TRP A 172 -0.20 -9.09 -14.58
CA TRP A 172 0.35 -9.44 -15.88
C TRP A 172 1.01 -10.83 -15.81
N ASN A 173 1.35 -11.40 -16.98
CA ASN A 173 1.86 -12.77 -17.10
C ASN A 173 0.89 -13.85 -16.59
N HIS A 174 -0.42 -13.58 -16.63
CA HIS A 174 -1.48 -14.46 -16.11
C HIS A 174 -2.03 -15.45 -17.15
N GLY A 175 -1.70 -15.32 -18.43
CA GLY A 175 -2.09 -16.26 -19.50
C GLY A 175 -3.57 -16.27 -19.89
N ILE A 176 -4.39 -15.38 -19.36
CA ILE A 176 -5.79 -15.22 -19.77
C ILE A 176 -5.85 -14.43 -21.08
N ASP A 177 -6.65 -14.90 -22.04
CA ASP A 177 -6.88 -14.22 -23.31
C ASP A 177 -7.68 -12.93 -23.07
N GLN A 178 -7.21 -11.81 -23.61
CA GLN A 178 -7.93 -10.53 -23.57
C GLN A 178 -9.32 -10.59 -24.25
N HIS A 179 -9.56 -11.58 -25.10
CA HIS A 179 -10.85 -11.85 -25.77
C HIS A 179 -11.72 -12.84 -24.99
N ASP A 180 -11.31 -13.28 -23.81
CA ASP A 180 -12.18 -14.07 -22.90
C ASP A 180 -13.52 -13.34 -22.71
N PRO A 181 -14.66 -14.01 -22.90
CA PRO A 181 -15.98 -13.36 -22.80
C PRO A 181 -16.22 -12.60 -21.49
N GLU A 182 -15.66 -13.06 -20.37
CA GLU A 182 -15.79 -12.39 -19.10
C GLU A 182 -14.95 -11.10 -19.06
N VAL A 183 -13.72 -11.13 -19.62
CA VAL A 183 -12.87 -9.95 -19.77
C VAL A 183 -13.59 -8.90 -20.61
N VAL A 184 -14.08 -9.29 -21.79
CA VAL A 184 -14.79 -8.39 -22.71
C VAL A 184 -16.02 -7.77 -22.05
N ALA A 185 -16.84 -8.57 -21.38
CA ALA A 185 -18.06 -8.10 -20.70
C ALA A 185 -17.74 -7.08 -19.59
N ARG A 186 -16.72 -7.35 -18.77
CA ARG A 186 -16.33 -6.49 -17.63
C ARG A 186 -15.53 -5.25 -18.07
N SER A 187 -14.91 -5.29 -19.25
CA SER A 187 -14.20 -4.12 -19.80
C SER A 187 -15.15 -3.09 -20.42
N ALA A 188 -16.38 -3.46 -20.67
CA ALA A 188 -17.38 -2.60 -21.32
C ALA A 188 -17.99 -1.53 -20.39
N ASP A 189 -17.74 -1.58 -19.06
CA ASP A 189 -18.29 -0.57 -18.14
C ASP A 189 -17.58 0.79 -18.30
N PRO A 190 -18.29 1.84 -18.78
CA PRO A 190 -17.67 3.14 -19.01
C PRO A 190 -17.42 3.93 -17.72
N LEU A 191 -17.99 3.51 -16.60
CA LEU A 191 -17.94 4.22 -15.32
C LEU A 191 -16.90 3.66 -14.35
N HIS A 192 -16.19 2.61 -14.75
CA HIS A 192 -15.15 1.97 -13.92
C HIS A 192 -15.65 1.64 -12.49
N ARG A 193 -16.84 1.03 -12.42
CA ARG A 193 -17.46 0.61 -11.15
C ARG A 193 -16.82 -0.64 -10.59
N SER A 194 -17.19 -1.01 -9.37
CA SER A 194 -16.75 -2.25 -8.73
C SER A 194 -17.02 -3.46 -9.63
N GLY A 195 -16.02 -4.33 -9.78
CA GLY A 195 -16.06 -5.47 -10.69
C GLY A 195 -15.66 -5.18 -12.14
N SER A 196 -15.39 -3.92 -12.52
CA SER A 196 -14.85 -3.61 -13.84
C SER A 196 -13.43 -4.17 -14.01
N VAL A 197 -13.06 -4.47 -15.26
CA VAL A 197 -11.73 -4.88 -15.65
C VAL A 197 -11.23 -3.95 -16.76
N ARG A 198 -9.94 -3.64 -16.77
CA ARG A 198 -9.30 -2.96 -17.89
C ARG A 198 -8.20 -3.83 -18.45
N VAL A 199 -8.11 -3.86 -19.78
CA VAL A 199 -7.06 -4.57 -20.50
C VAL A 199 -5.90 -3.60 -20.71
N LEU A 200 -4.68 -4.03 -20.35
CA LEU A 200 -3.45 -3.28 -20.52
C LEU A 200 -2.83 -3.55 -21.90
N ASP A 201 -1.95 -2.67 -22.36
CA ASP A 201 -1.33 -2.77 -23.68
C ASP A 201 -0.58 -4.09 -23.91
N GLY A 202 0.03 -4.67 -22.89
CA GLY A 202 0.70 -5.98 -22.94
C GLY A 202 -0.22 -7.18 -22.65
N GLY A 203 -1.55 -6.99 -22.63
CA GLY A 203 -2.52 -8.04 -22.30
C GLY A 203 -2.66 -8.34 -20.81
N GLY A 204 -2.06 -7.53 -19.93
CA GLY A 204 -2.34 -7.56 -18.49
C GLY A 204 -3.77 -7.12 -18.19
N LEU A 205 -4.24 -7.36 -16.98
CA LEU A 205 -5.60 -7.02 -16.54
C LEU A 205 -5.55 -6.19 -15.25
N ALA A 206 -6.29 -5.09 -15.21
CA ALA A 206 -6.53 -4.31 -14.00
C ALA A 206 -7.96 -4.55 -13.52
N PHE A 207 -8.07 -5.17 -12.35
CA PHE A 207 -9.31 -5.44 -11.64
C PHE A 207 -9.56 -4.31 -10.66
N VAL A 208 -10.77 -3.75 -10.64
CA VAL A 208 -11.13 -2.73 -9.66
C VAL A 208 -12.27 -3.22 -8.78
N VAL A 209 -12.11 -3.01 -7.48
CA VAL A 209 -13.17 -3.19 -6.49
C VAL A 209 -13.39 -1.87 -5.76
N LYS A 210 -14.65 -1.48 -5.57
CA LYS A 210 -15.02 -0.21 -4.97
C LYS A 210 -16.16 -0.40 -3.98
N ALA A 211 -16.14 0.43 -2.94
CA ALA A 211 -17.19 0.56 -1.96
C ALA A 211 -17.57 2.04 -1.83
N SER A 212 -18.85 2.31 -1.74
CA SER A 212 -19.37 3.66 -1.46
C SER A 212 -20.53 3.48 -0.49
N ALA A 213 -20.28 3.63 0.80
CA ALA A 213 -21.29 3.56 1.83
C ALA A 213 -21.52 4.97 2.39
N GLU A 214 -22.78 5.36 2.60
CA GLU A 214 -23.07 6.56 3.38
C GLU A 214 -22.68 6.28 4.85
N ILE A 215 -21.55 6.82 5.29
CA ILE A 215 -21.07 6.85 6.67
C ILE A 215 -21.19 5.48 7.38
N GLY A 216 -20.30 4.56 7.02
CA GLY A 216 -20.12 3.29 7.72
C GLY A 216 -19.29 3.41 9.00
N GLU A 217 -19.19 2.32 9.74
CA GLU A 217 -18.18 2.15 10.79
C GLU A 217 -16.79 1.95 10.18
N LEU A 218 -15.74 2.16 10.99
CA LEU A 218 -14.37 1.87 10.56
C LEU A 218 -14.24 0.37 10.24
N GLY A 219 -13.72 0.05 9.05
CA GLY A 219 -13.55 -1.31 8.56
C GLY A 219 -14.64 -1.76 7.57
N ASP A 220 -15.79 -1.07 7.49
CA ASP A 220 -16.89 -1.48 6.59
C ASP A 220 -16.47 -1.47 5.12
N ASN A 221 -15.80 -0.40 4.67
CA ASN A 221 -15.36 -0.30 3.28
C ASN A 221 -14.34 -1.39 2.94
N THR A 222 -13.34 -1.62 3.80
CA THR A 222 -12.32 -2.67 3.58
C THR A 222 -12.92 -4.07 3.60
N ALA A 223 -13.96 -4.32 4.41
CA ALA A 223 -14.70 -5.59 4.40
C ALA A 223 -15.44 -5.81 3.07
N VAL A 224 -16.06 -4.78 2.49
CA VAL A 224 -16.68 -4.84 1.16
C VAL A 224 -15.65 -5.11 0.07
N LEU A 225 -14.51 -4.39 0.07
CA LEU A 225 -13.42 -4.61 -0.89
C LEU A 225 -12.88 -6.04 -0.80
N ARG A 226 -12.64 -6.55 0.41
CA ARG A 226 -12.21 -7.93 0.67
C ARG A 226 -13.20 -8.94 0.08
N SER A 227 -14.48 -8.79 0.38
CA SER A 227 -15.54 -9.68 -0.09
C SER A 227 -15.61 -9.71 -1.62
N ALA A 228 -15.45 -8.54 -2.27
CA ALA A 228 -15.45 -8.43 -3.72
C ALA A 228 -14.22 -9.13 -4.36
N LEU A 229 -13.03 -8.99 -3.76
CA LEU A 229 -11.82 -9.70 -4.23
C LEU A 229 -11.98 -11.22 -4.09
N VAL A 230 -12.51 -11.71 -2.97
CA VAL A 230 -12.76 -13.16 -2.75
C VAL A 230 -13.77 -13.70 -3.75
N ALA A 231 -14.78 -12.94 -4.10
CA ALA A 231 -15.81 -13.36 -5.06
C ALA A 231 -15.35 -13.32 -6.53
N ASP A 232 -14.20 -12.71 -6.85
CA ASP A 232 -13.74 -12.51 -8.21
C ASP A 232 -13.06 -13.78 -8.80
N GLY A 233 -13.84 -14.60 -9.51
CA GLY A 233 -13.36 -15.83 -10.14
C GLY A 233 -12.35 -15.60 -11.27
N LEU A 234 -12.44 -14.46 -11.98
CA LEU A 234 -11.49 -14.12 -13.05
C LEU A 234 -10.13 -13.75 -12.45
N LEU A 235 -10.12 -12.97 -11.36
CA LEU A 235 -8.89 -12.68 -10.62
C LEU A 235 -8.26 -13.97 -10.07
N ALA A 236 -9.06 -14.87 -9.49
CA ALA A 236 -8.56 -16.15 -8.99
C ALA A 236 -7.92 -16.98 -10.12
N ARG A 237 -8.50 -16.99 -11.32
CA ARG A 237 -7.90 -17.63 -12.52
C ARG A 237 -6.56 -17.00 -12.87
N ALA A 238 -6.46 -15.67 -12.84
CA ALA A 238 -5.22 -14.97 -13.12
C ALA A 238 -4.12 -15.33 -12.09
N LEU A 239 -4.46 -15.40 -10.80
CA LEU A 239 -3.53 -15.69 -9.71
C LEU A 239 -3.05 -17.15 -9.69
N ALA A 240 -3.70 -18.06 -10.42
CA ALA A 240 -3.23 -19.44 -10.56
C ALA A 240 -2.02 -19.57 -11.50
N ALA A 241 -1.73 -18.57 -12.33
CA ALA A 241 -0.61 -18.61 -13.26
C ALA A 241 0.75 -18.57 -12.52
N PRO A 242 1.72 -19.44 -12.90
CA PRO A 242 2.97 -19.59 -12.16
C PRO A 242 3.92 -18.38 -12.28
N ALA A 243 3.73 -17.53 -13.29
CA ALA A 243 4.57 -16.35 -13.55
C ALA A 243 3.81 -15.03 -13.35
N VAL A 244 2.63 -15.07 -12.74
CA VAL A 244 1.84 -13.86 -12.51
C VAL A 244 2.60 -12.86 -11.64
N GLN A 245 2.50 -11.60 -11.99
CA GLN A 245 3.01 -10.47 -11.22
C GLN A 245 1.88 -9.48 -11.05
N GLY A 246 1.98 -8.61 -10.04
CA GLY A 246 0.95 -7.61 -9.81
C GLY A 246 1.41 -6.41 -9.04
N SER A 247 0.67 -5.32 -9.23
CA SER A 247 0.78 -4.07 -8.48
C SER A 247 -0.59 -3.64 -7.97
N LEU A 248 -0.61 -2.89 -6.87
CA LEU A 248 -1.83 -2.44 -6.21
C LEU A 248 -1.86 -0.92 -6.15
N LEU A 249 -3.06 -0.36 -6.33
CA LEU A 249 -3.32 1.07 -6.16
C LEU A 249 -4.68 1.23 -5.48
N GLY A 250 -4.70 1.81 -4.29
CA GLY A 250 -5.91 1.92 -3.47
C GLY A 250 -6.07 3.29 -2.82
N HIS A 251 -7.29 3.55 -2.38
CA HIS A 251 -7.68 4.84 -1.85
C HIS A 251 -8.85 4.74 -0.87
N THR A 252 -8.83 5.57 0.17
CA THR A 252 -10.00 5.91 0.99
C THR A 252 -10.34 7.38 0.79
N ARG A 253 -11.60 7.69 0.54
CA ARG A 253 -12.03 9.01 0.14
C ARG A 253 -12.86 9.70 1.21
N TRP A 254 -12.55 10.97 1.46
CA TRP A 254 -13.44 11.98 2.01
C TRP A 254 -13.89 12.86 0.84
N ALA A 255 -15.17 12.83 0.51
CA ALA A 255 -15.69 13.51 -0.65
C ALA A 255 -15.80 15.03 -0.40
N SER A 256 -14.80 15.79 -0.85
CA SER A 256 -14.81 17.26 -0.90
C SER A 256 -15.50 17.76 -2.17
N VAL A 257 -15.22 17.13 -3.30
CA VAL A 257 -15.80 17.44 -4.62
C VAL A 257 -16.44 16.20 -5.22
N GLY A 258 -17.68 16.32 -5.70
CA GLY A 258 -18.42 15.26 -6.37
C GLY A 258 -19.24 14.38 -5.43
N LEU A 259 -20.06 13.51 -6.03
CA LEU A 259 -21.00 12.65 -5.34
C LEU A 259 -20.30 11.47 -4.63
N ILE A 260 -20.90 10.97 -3.56
CA ILE A 260 -20.52 9.69 -2.95
C ILE A 260 -21.18 8.57 -3.77
N SER A 261 -20.40 7.92 -4.62
CA SER A 261 -20.86 6.83 -5.49
C SER A 261 -19.66 6.04 -6.01
N GLU A 262 -19.86 4.81 -6.47
CA GLU A 262 -18.79 3.98 -7.02
C GLU A 262 -18.06 4.63 -8.22
N PRO A 263 -18.70 5.30 -9.20
CA PRO A 263 -17.98 6.00 -10.26
C PRO A 263 -17.03 7.10 -9.76
N ASN A 264 -17.35 7.70 -8.61
CA ASN A 264 -16.56 8.76 -8.00
C ASN A 264 -15.57 8.25 -6.94
N ALA A 265 -15.67 6.98 -6.52
CA ALA A 265 -14.65 6.35 -5.69
C ALA A 265 -13.37 6.13 -6.50
N HIS A 266 -12.21 6.42 -5.90
CA HIS A 266 -10.92 6.14 -6.53
C HIS A 266 -10.55 4.65 -6.39
N PRO A 267 -9.78 4.09 -7.33
CA PRO A 267 -9.16 4.71 -8.50
C PRO A 267 -10.14 5.12 -9.59
N VAL A 268 -9.85 6.23 -10.29
CA VAL A 268 -10.53 6.66 -11.50
C VAL A 268 -9.62 6.47 -12.72
N ASP A 269 -10.20 6.19 -13.89
CA ASP A 269 -9.43 5.91 -15.10
C ASP A 269 -9.64 6.92 -16.23
N SER A 270 -8.91 6.75 -17.33
CA SER A 270 -8.95 7.62 -18.52
C SER A 270 -10.11 7.34 -19.46
N THR A 271 -11.02 6.39 -19.17
CA THR A 271 -12.16 6.07 -20.05
C THR A 271 -12.96 7.33 -20.40
N ARG A 272 -13.22 7.52 -21.69
CA ARG A 272 -13.94 8.69 -22.23
C ARG A 272 -15.45 8.41 -22.38
N ALA A 273 -16.25 9.45 -22.17
CA ALA A 273 -17.70 9.35 -22.31
C ALA A 273 -18.15 9.10 -23.76
N ASP A 274 -17.38 9.56 -24.75
CA ASP A 274 -17.67 9.38 -26.18
C ASP A 274 -17.26 7.99 -26.71
N GLY A 275 -16.62 7.16 -25.87
CA GLY A 275 -16.18 5.82 -26.24
C GLY A 275 -14.90 5.77 -27.11
N GLU A 276 -14.24 6.92 -27.31
CA GLU A 276 -12.95 6.93 -28.01
C GLU A 276 -11.89 6.21 -27.17
N LEU A 277 -11.12 5.35 -27.81
CA LEU A 277 -10.03 4.61 -27.15
C LEU A 277 -8.83 5.53 -26.93
N VAL A 278 -8.38 5.58 -25.72
CA VAL A 278 -7.20 6.32 -25.28
C VAL A 278 -6.28 5.42 -24.45
N PRO A 279 -4.99 5.77 -24.29
CA PRO A 279 -4.10 5.05 -23.38
C PRO A 279 -4.71 4.93 -21.98
N LEU A 280 -4.64 3.73 -21.40
CA LEU A 280 -5.15 3.49 -20.06
C LEU A 280 -4.27 4.20 -19.03
N VAL A 281 -4.88 5.08 -18.27
CA VAL A 281 -4.29 5.75 -17.10
C VAL A 281 -5.26 5.58 -15.94
N THR A 282 -4.76 5.19 -14.79
CA THR A 282 -5.55 5.03 -13.56
C THR A 282 -4.93 5.87 -12.44
N VAL A 283 -5.77 6.56 -11.67
CA VAL A 283 -5.32 7.56 -10.70
C VAL A 283 -6.05 7.44 -9.37
N VAL A 284 -5.31 7.65 -8.30
CA VAL A 284 -5.81 7.99 -6.96
C VAL A 284 -5.30 9.37 -6.58
N GLN A 285 -6.12 10.17 -5.87
CA GLN A 285 -5.78 11.55 -5.54
C GLN A 285 -6.28 11.90 -4.13
N ASN A 286 -5.43 12.57 -3.36
CA ASN A 286 -5.78 13.34 -2.18
C ASN A 286 -5.70 14.83 -2.51
N GLY A 287 -6.52 15.64 -1.84
CA GLY A 287 -6.61 17.09 -2.12
C GLY A 287 -7.49 17.38 -3.33
N ASP A 288 -7.48 18.62 -3.80
CA ASP A 288 -8.38 19.12 -4.83
C ASP A 288 -7.59 19.74 -6.00
N VAL A 289 -8.08 19.51 -7.23
CA VAL A 289 -7.65 20.23 -8.44
C VAL A 289 -8.60 21.40 -8.63
N ASP A 290 -8.21 22.58 -8.13
CA ASP A 290 -9.10 23.75 -8.05
C ASP A 290 -9.58 24.21 -9.43
N ASN A 291 -8.74 24.10 -10.45
CA ASN A 291 -9.05 24.49 -11.83
C ASN A 291 -9.58 23.35 -12.71
N HIS A 292 -10.08 22.24 -12.14
CA HIS A 292 -10.50 21.06 -12.90
C HIS A 292 -11.55 21.36 -13.98
N ALA A 293 -12.53 22.24 -13.70
CA ALA A 293 -13.57 22.58 -14.66
C ALA A 293 -13.03 23.36 -15.87
N ASP A 294 -12.12 24.30 -15.62
CA ASP A 294 -11.48 25.09 -16.67
C ASP A 294 -10.58 24.23 -17.55
N LEU A 295 -9.83 23.29 -16.94
CA LEU A 295 -9.02 22.31 -17.66
C LEU A 295 -9.89 21.37 -18.51
N ALA A 296 -10.99 20.87 -17.97
CA ALA A 296 -11.90 20.01 -18.74
C ALA A 296 -12.45 20.74 -19.97
N ALA A 297 -12.81 22.02 -19.84
CA ALA A 297 -13.35 22.84 -20.92
C ALA A 297 -12.26 23.21 -21.96
N SER A 298 -11.09 23.70 -21.51
CA SER A 298 -10.01 24.18 -22.40
C SER A 298 -9.36 23.04 -23.19
N GLU A 299 -9.22 21.86 -22.57
CA GLU A 299 -8.61 20.69 -23.21
C GLU A 299 -9.65 19.78 -23.92
N GLY A 300 -10.94 20.14 -23.88
CA GLY A 300 -12.00 19.39 -24.53
C GLY A 300 -12.15 17.95 -24.03
N LEU A 301 -12.01 17.75 -22.72
CA LEU A 301 -12.06 16.41 -22.12
C LEU A 301 -13.49 15.86 -22.14
N SER A 302 -13.68 14.65 -22.67
CA SER A 302 -14.97 13.95 -22.73
C SER A 302 -15.18 13.15 -21.44
N LEU A 303 -15.81 13.76 -20.44
CA LEU A 303 -16.05 13.17 -19.12
C LEU A 303 -17.49 12.71 -19.00
N ALA A 304 -17.72 11.52 -18.39
CA ALA A 304 -19.07 11.03 -18.12
C ALA A 304 -19.73 11.88 -17.03
N PRO A 305 -21.01 12.30 -17.21
CA PRO A 305 -21.69 13.20 -16.28
C PRO A 305 -21.90 12.60 -14.89
N GLU A 306 -21.87 11.28 -14.76
CA GLU A 306 -21.93 10.56 -13.49
C GLU A 306 -20.65 10.67 -12.66
N ILE A 307 -19.53 10.99 -13.32
CA ILE A 307 -18.21 11.15 -12.67
C ILE A 307 -17.99 12.63 -12.42
N THR A 308 -18.26 13.06 -11.22
CA THR A 308 -18.26 14.46 -10.78
C THR A 308 -17.07 14.82 -9.89
N THR A 309 -16.17 13.85 -9.59
CA THR A 309 -14.95 14.12 -8.87
C THR A 309 -13.96 14.89 -9.75
N ASP A 310 -13.30 15.89 -9.17
CA ASP A 310 -12.22 16.67 -9.80
C ASP A 310 -11.05 15.80 -10.27
N ALA A 311 -10.76 14.73 -9.55
CA ALA A 311 -9.69 13.78 -9.89
C ALA A 311 -9.80 13.18 -11.29
N LYS A 312 -10.98 13.16 -11.92
CA LYS A 312 -11.18 12.59 -13.26
C LYS A 312 -10.42 13.34 -14.35
N VAL A 313 -10.10 14.62 -14.16
CA VAL A 313 -9.29 15.38 -15.14
C VAL A 313 -7.85 14.86 -15.21
N VAL A 314 -7.33 14.26 -14.14
CA VAL A 314 -5.94 13.78 -14.08
C VAL A 314 -5.68 12.67 -15.10
N PRO A 315 -6.38 11.52 -15.07
CA PRO A 315 -6.16 10.45 -16.03
C PRO A 315 -6.56 10.85 -17.46
N ALA A 316 -7.61 11.68 -17.62
CA ALA A 316 -8.05 12.14 -18.93
C ALA A 316 -7.01 13.01 -19.64
N LEU A 317 -6.43 14.00 -18.92
CA LEU A 317 -5.41 14.89 -19.48
C LEU A 317 -4.09 14.14 -19.72
N CYS A 318 -3.69 13.26 -18.80
CA CYS A 318 -2.49 12.45 -18.98
C CYS A 318 -2.61 11.52 -20.20
N ALA A 319 -3.75 10.86 -20.38
CA ALA A 319 -4.02 10.02 -21.54
C ALA A 319 -3.99 10.83 -22.85
N ALA A 320 -4.49 12.06 -22.89
CA ALA A 320 -4.37 12.94 -24.04
C ALA A 320 -2.90 13.25 -24.37
N HIS A 321 -2.07 13.49 -23.36
CA HIS A 321 -0.63 13.70 -23.56
C HIS A 321 0.07 12.43 -24.09
N LEU A 322 -0.27 11.26 -23.57
CA LEU A 322 0.26 9.97 -24.07
C LEU A 322 -0.18 9.70 -25.50
N ALA A 323 -1.45 9.95 -25.85
CA ALA A 323 -1.98 9.82 -27.20
C ALA A 323 -1.27 10.77 -28.20
N ALA A 324 -0.80 11.93 -27.73
CA ALA A 324 0.02 12.85 -28.50
C ALA A 324 1.51 12.39 -28.64
N GLY A 325 1.83 11.15 -28.21
CA GLY A 325 3.17 10.55 -28.36
C GLY A 325 4.21 11.05 -27.35
N ARG A 326 3.79 11.62 -26.22
CA ARG A 326 4.72 12.03 -25.16
C ARG A 326 5.18 10.80 -24.38
N GLU A 327 6.42 10.83 -23.90
CA GLU A 327 6.94 9.87 -22.95
C GLU A 327 6.15 9.97 -21.64
N ARG A 328 5.94 8.84 -20.93
CA ARG A 328 5.06 8.70 -19.74
C ARG A 328 5.35 9.72 -18.64
N LEU A 329 6.61 9.83 -18.23
CA LEU A 329 6.97 10.74 -17.14
C LEU A 329 6.77 12.21 -17.55
N GLU A 330 7.03 12.56 -18.82
CA GLU A 330 6.77 13.89 -19.37
C GLU A 330 5.28 14.18 -19.52
N ALA A 331 4.48 13.18 -19.94
CA ALA A 331 3.03 13.29 -20.00
C ALA A 331 2.45 13.59 -18.60
N PHE A 332 2.90 12.83 -17.59
CA PHE A 332 2.48 13.05 -16.20
C PHE A 332 2.95 14.42 -15.69
N ARG A 333 4.21 14.79 -15.92
CA ARG A 333 4.73 16.09 -15.50
C ARG A 333 3.92 17.25 -16.07
N ARG A 334 3.56 17.21 -17.36
CA ARG A 334 2.71 18.24 -17.98
C ARG A 334 1.33 18.28 -17.37
N THR A 335 0.75 17.10 -17.10
CA THR A 335 -0.56 16.99 -16.45
C THR A 335 -0.55 17.68 -15.09
N VAL A 336 0.36 17.31 -14.19
CA VAL A 336 0.37 17.87 -12.83
C VAL A 336 0.80 19.33 -12.79
N ASN A 337 1.58 19.78 -13.77
CA ASN A 337 2.01 21.18 -13.86
C ASN A 337 0.88 22.12 -14.29
N ALA A 338 -0.18 21.60 -14.92
CA ALA A 338 -1.36 22.34 -15.31
C ALA A 338 -2.34 22.59 -14.15
N PHE A 339 -2.16 21.93 -13.01
CA PHE A 339 -3.08 22.01 -11.89
C PHE A 339 -2.85 23.21 -11.00
N GLU A 340 -3.93 23.73 -10.44
CA GLU A 340 -3.95 24.61 -9.29
C GLU A 340 -4.47 23.83 -8.07
N GLY A 341 -4.03 24.22 -6.86
CA GLY A 341 -4.39 23.52 -5.63
C GLY A 341 -3.25 22.70 -5.02
N SER A 342 -3.58 21.98 -3.96
CA SER A 342 -2.65 21.10 -3.22
C SER A 342 -3.09 19.64 -3.41
N VAL A 343 -2.23 18.85 -4.03
CA VAL A 343 -2.59 17.48 -4.43
C VAL A 343 -1.45 16.49 -4.13
N ALA A 344 -1.84 15.27 -3.75
CA ALA A 344 -1.01 14.08 -3.78
C ALA A 344 -1.65 13.06 -4.74
N ILE A 345 -0.89 12.58 -5.69
CA ILE A 345 -1.38 11.72 -6.76
C ILE A 345 -0.54 10.45 -6.85
N GLY A 346 -1.21 9.29 -6.94
CA GLY A 346 -0.63 8.03 -7.39
C GLY A 346 -1.24 7.63 -8.73
N MET A 347 -0.40 7.29 -9.72
CA MET A 347 -0.84 7.00 -11.10
C MET A 347 -0.17 5.75 -11.65
N ALA A 348 -0.97 4.88 -12.25
CA ALA A 348 -0.53 3.73 -13.03
C ALA A 348 -0.95 3.88 -14.50
N THR A 349 -0.17 3.30 -15.43
CA THR A 349 -0.46 3.34 -16.87
C THR A 349 -0.51 1.93 -17.45
N GLY A 350 -1.29 1.75 -18.53
CA GLY A 350 -1.49 0.45 -19.17
C GLY A 350 -0.27 -0.09 -19.90
N ASP A 351 0.64 0.79 -20.32
CA ASP A 351 1.89 0.45 -21.04
C ASP A 351 2.99 -0.08 -20.12
N ALA A 352 2.93 0.21 -18.80
CA ALA A 352 3.97 -0.17 -17.84
C ALA A 352 3.37 -0.50 -16.46
N PRO A 353 2.78 -1.69 -16.29
CA PRO A 353 2.12 -2.08 -15.04
C PRO A 353 3.08 -2.28 -13.87
N ASP A 354 4.38 -2.37 -14.14
CA ASP A 354 5.49 -2.46 -13.19
C ASP A 354 6.03 -1.08 -12.77
N ARG A 355 5.37 0.01 -13.16
CA ARG A 355 5.75 1.39 -12.84
C ARG A 355 4.63 2.10 -12.09
N LEU A 356 5.02 2.95 -11.15
CA LEU A 356 4.10 3.85 -10.46
C LEU A 356 4.65 5.27 -10.52
N LEU A 357 3.80 6.20 -10.88
CA LEU A 357 4.11 7.63 -10.88
C LEU A 357 3.42 8.29 -9.70
N LEU A 358 4.16 9.12 -9.00
CA LEU A 358 3.70 9.89 -7.84
C LEU A 358 3.93 11.37 -8.08
N SER A 359 3.02 12.19 -7.61
CA SER A 359 3.20 13.63 -7.58
C SER A 359 2.72 14.19 -6.25
N LEU A 360 3.49 15.12 -5.69
CA LEU A 360 3.12 15.88 -4.52
C LEU A 360 3.33 17.36 -4.79
N ARG A 361 2.27 18.17 -4.58
CA ARG A 361 2.26 19.63 -4.71
C ARG A 361 1.59 20.25 -3.50
N GLY A 362 2.26 21.26 -2.93
CA GLY A 362 1.77 22.00 -1.76
C GLY A 362 1.99 21.26 -0.45
N SER A 363 1.73 21.95 0.66
CA SER A 363 2.00 21.48 2.03
C SER A 363 0.81 20.74 2.69
N GLY A 364 -0.37 20.74 2.04
CA GLY A 364 -1.60 20.18 2.62
C GLY A 364 -1.73 18.67 2.56
N GLN A 365 -0.82 18.00 1.82
CA GLN A 365 -0.86 16.57 1.57
C GLN A 365 0.50 15.92 1.87
N GLY A 366 0.53 14.60 2.01
CA GLY A 366 1.74 13.81 2.22
C GLY A 366 1.80 12.61 1.28
N LEU A 367 3.01 12.19 0.91
CA LEU A 367 3.32 10.90 0.30
C LEU A 367 4.64 10.37 0.86
N PHE A 368 4.61 9.12 1.24
CA PHE A 368 5.71 8.38 1.84
C PHE A 368 5.95 7.12 1.01
N VAL A 369 7.18 6.92 0.59
CA VAL A 369 7.61 5.72 -0.16
C VAL A 369 8.44 4.86 0.78
N GLY A 370 7.85 3.82 1.34
CA GLY A 370 8.53 2.84 2.18
C GLY A 370 9.33 1.85 1.34
N LEU A 371 10.54 1.53 1.79
CA LEU A 371 11.46 0.60 1.14
C LEU A 371 11.58 -0.68 2.00
N ALA A 372 10.82 -1.72 1.64
CA ALA A 372 10.99 -3.06 2.21
C ALA A 372 11.95 -3.89 1.35
N GLU A 373 12.32 -5.12 1.77
CA GLU A 373 13.33 -5.96 1.11
C GLU A 373 13.17 -6.11 -0.42
N ASP A 374 11.93 -6.28 -0.87
CA ASP A 374 11.58 -6.54 -2.27
C ASP A 374 10.36 -5.72 -2.75
N THR A 375 10.02 -4.66 -2.01
CA THR A 375 8.74 -3.98 -2.16
C THR A 375 8.89 -2.48 -1.95
N PHE A 376 8.27 -1.68 -2.82
CA PHE A 376 7.86 -0.32 -2.51
C PHE A 376 6.42 -0.34 -1.97
N VAL A 377 6.22 0.29 -0.84
CA VAL A 377 4.89 0.61 -0.31
C VAL A 377 4.74 2.12 -0.25
N VAL A 378 3.73 2.65 -0.93
CA VAL A 378 3.44 4.08 -0.94
C VAL A 378 2.21 4.34 -0.11
N ALA A 379 2.26 5.30 0.78
CA ALA A 379 1.08 5.73 1.53
C ALA A 379 1.06 7.24 1.73
N SER A 380 -0.13 7.80 1.93
CA SER A 380 -0.29 9.23 2.25
C SER A 380 0.04 9.56 3.71
N GLU A 381 0.26 8.54 4.55
CA GLU A 381 0.67 8.66 5.95
C GLU A 381 1.67 7.55 6.31
N PRO A 382 2.56 7.76 7.28
CA PRO A 382 3.48 6.73 7.76
C PRO A 382 2.77 5.45 8.22
N TYR A 383 1.55 5.55 8.75
CA TYR A 383 0.73 4.42 9.21
C TYR A 383 0.47 3.36 8.13
N GLY A 384 0.50 3.75 6.86
CA GLY A 384 0.34 2.83 5.73
C GLY A 384 1.61 2.07 5.38
N VAL A 385 2.81 2.51 5.82
CA VAL A 385 4.08 1.87 5.45
C VAL A 385 4.70 1.03 6.57
N VAL A 386 4.43 1.34 7.85
CA VAL A 386 5.16 0.78 9.01
C VAL A 386 4.99 -0.73 9.24
N GLU A 387 3.95 -1.36 8.68
CA GLU A 387 3.80 -2.82 8.71
C GLU A 387 4.90 -3.54 7.91
N LEU A 388 5.37 -2.91 6.82
CA LEU A 388 6.35 -3.49 5.91
C LEU A 388 7.77 -3.03 6.21
N THR A 389 7.93 -1.76 6.56
CA THR A 389 9.24 -1.14 6.78
C THR A 389 9.11 0.13 7.62
N ALA A 390 10.13 0.39 8.42
CA ALA A 390 10.27 1.66 9.11
C ALA A 390 10.98 2.72 8.24
N ASP A 391 11.71 2.31 7.19
CA ASP A 391 12.52 3.22 6.37
C ASP A 391 11.71 3.71 5.16
N TYR A 392 11.62 5.02 4.99
CA TYR A 392 10.85 5.63 3.91
C TYR A 392 11.48 6.90 3.37
N LEU A 393 11.22 7.18 2.10
CA LEU A 393 11.43 8.49 1.48
C LEU A 393 10.15 9.32 1.67
N ARG A 394 10.24 10.49 2.29
CA ARG A 394 9.15 11.46 2.33
C ARG A 394 9.27 12.39 1.12
N MET A 395 8.19 12.52 0.34
CA MET A 395 8.13 13.52 -0.72
C MET A 395 7.88 14.91 -0.14
N ASP A 396 8.40 15.94 -0.82
CA ASP A 396 8.25 17.33 -0.44
C ASP A 396 7.46 18.10 -1.53
N GLY A 397 6.24 18.51 -1.20
CA GLY A 397 5.36 19.27 -2.07
C GLY A 397 5.74 20.75 -2.24
N GLU A 398 6.69 21.24 -1.46
CA GLU A 398 7.17 22.63 -1.49
C GLU A 398 8.54 22.77 -2.19
N THR A 399 9.10 21.69 -2.73
CA THR A 399 10.36 21.76 -3.51
C THR A 399 10.19 22.71 -4.68
N PRO A 400 10.95 23.83 -4.75
CA PRO A 400 10.83 24.77 -5.85
C PRO A 400 11.37 24.15 -7.15
N ALA A 401 10.67 24.38 -8.25
CA ALA A 401 11.14 23.97 -9.57
C ALA A 401 12.44 24.69 -9.92
N ASP A 402 12.51 26.00 -9.69
CA ASP A 402 13.73 26.81 -9.72
C ASP A 402 13.98 27.43 -8.33
N PRO A 403 15.09 27.09 -7.64
CA PRO A 403 15.43 27.69 -6.35
C PRO A 403 15.62 29.19 -6.38
N ASP A 404 16.00 29.74 -7.54
CA ASP A 404 16.29 31.16 -7.72
C ASP A 404 15.05 31.98 -8.16
N ASP A 405 13.93 31.27 -8.52
CA ASP A 405 12.64 31.89 -8.85
C ASP A 405 11.58 31.54 -7.81
N PRO A 406 11.25 32.43 -6.88
CA PRO A 406 10.19 32.17 -5.89
C PRO A 406 8.79 32.00 -6.49
N GLY A 407 8.57 32.41 -7.73
CA GLY A 407 7.33 32.27 -8.47
C GLY A 407 7.21 30.93 -9.23
N ALA A 408 8.30 30.14 -9.29
CA ALA A 408 8.28 28.85 -9.95
C ALA A 408 7.32 27.86 -9.26
N SER A 409 6.75 26.96 -10.04
CA SER A 409 5.90 25.89 -9.49
C SER A 409 6.68 25.04 -8.48
N ARG A 410 5.95 24.52 -7.46
CA ARG A 410 6.55 23.73 -6.38
C ARG A 410 6.01 22.33 -6.39
N GLY A 411 6.85 21.38 -5.99
CA GLY A 411 6.49 20.00 -5.83
C GLY A 411 7.51 19.00 -6.38
N GLN A 412 7.25 17.74 -6.15
CA GLN A 412 8.06 16.62 -6.63
C GLN A 412 7.24 15.64 -7.44
N ILE A 413 7.89 15.05 -8.43
CA ILE A 413 7.40 13.91 -9.21
C ILE A 413 8.37 12.75 -8.97
N VAL A 414 7.81 11.58 -8.70
CA VAL A 414 8.58 10.35 -8.48
C VAL A 414 8.04 9.27 -9.42
N GLU A 415 8.95 8.53 -10.05
CA GLU A 415 8.66 7.26 -10.71
C GLU A 415 9.33 6.13 -9.94
N LEU A 416 8.56 5.07 -9.64
CA LEU A 416 9.03 3.86 -8.99
C LEU A 416 9.11 2.72 -9.98
N ASP A 417 10.21 1.98 -9.94
CA ASP A 417 10.48 0.79 -10.76
C ASP A 417 10.35 -0.47 -9.92
N ALA A 418 9.30 -1.27 -10.16
CA ALA A 418 9.07 -2.52 -9.45
C ALA A 418 10.24 -3.52 -9.62
N ALA A 419 10.95 -3.51 -10.76
CA ALA A 419 12.08 -4.42 -10.99
C ALA A 419 13.21 -4.24 -9.99
N ILE A 420 13.32 -3.03 -9.38
CA ILE A 420 14.36 -2.67 -8.40
C ILE A 420 13.68 -2.27 -7.06
N ALA A 421 12.47 -2.76 -6.82
CA ALA A 421 11.75 -2.44 -5.59
C ALA A 421 12.55 -2.81 -4.34
N GLY A 422 12.48 -1.93 -3.35
CA GLY A 422 13.25 -2.03 -2.09
C GLY A 422 14.61 -1.31 -2.10
N SER A 423 15.04 -0.75 -3.24
CA SER A 423 16.27 0.04 -3.37
C SER A 423 15.99 1.48 -3.77
N VAL A 424 16.79 2.43 -3.27
CA VAL A 424 16.76 3.83 -3.72
C VAL A 424 17.04 3.97 -5.22
N ASP A 425 17.76 3.03 -5.82
CA ASP A 425 18.06 3.01 -7.25
C ASP A 425 16.81 2.82 -8.12
N GLY A 426 15.72 2.28 -7.55
CA GLY A 426 14.42 2.15 -8.20
C GLY A 426 13.56 3.41 -8.13
N ILE A 427 14.09 4.52 -7.62
CA ILE A 427 13.37 5.78 -7.43
C ILE A 427 13.96 6.86 -8.33
N THR A 428 13.20 7.29 -9.33
CA THR A 428 13.53 8.50 -10.11
C THR A 428 12.73 9.67 -9.57
N ARG A 429 13.41 10.72 -9.08
CA ARG A 429 12.76 11.93 -8.53
C ARG A 429 13.09 13.16 -9.36
N ARG A 430 12.07 13.97 -9.66
CA ARG A 430 12.18 15.23 -10.40
C ARG A 430 11.36 16.34 -9.78
N SER A 431 11.79 17.57 -10.02
CA SER A 431 10.98 18.77 -9.78
C SER A 431 9.95 18.97 -10.90
N TYR A 432 9.02 19.90 -10.70
CA TYR A 432 7.95 20.17 -11.68
C TYR A 432 8.44 20.77 -13.01
N ASP A 433 9.61 21.40 -13.04
CA ASP A 433 10.29 21.85 -14.28
C ASP A 433 11.04 20.70 -15.00
N GLY A 434 11.11 19.51 -14.38
CA GLY A 434 11.74 18.32 -14.94
C GLY A 434 13.21 18.13 -14.54
N ARG A 435 13.75 18.98 -13.67
CA ARG A 435 15.12 18.81 -13.14
C ARG A 435 15.23 17.53 -12.31
N ASN A 436 16.27 16.75 -12.57
CA ASN A 436 16.54 15.54 -11.79
C ASN A 436 16.97 15.90 -10.35
N LEU A 437 16.35 15.22 -9.38
CA LEU A 437 16.64 15.35 -7.96
C LEU A 437 17.14 13.97 -7.48
N PRO A 438 18.46 13.76 -7.36
CA PRO A 438 19.00 12.47 -6.96
C PRO A 438 18.40 11.99 -5.63
N VAL A 439 18.20 10.68 -5.52
CA VAL A 439 17.77 10.02 -4.28
C VAL A 439 18.92 9.14 -3.78
N THR A 440 19.22 9.27 -2.51
CA THR A 440 20.27 8.48 -1.83
C THR A 440 19.71 7.91 -0.52
N THR A 441 20.43 7.01 0.10
CA THR A 441 20.05 6.47 1.42
C THR A 441 20.02 7.55 2.51
N ALA A 442 20.71 8.68 2.33
CA ALA A 442 20.66 9.82 3.26
C ALA A 442 19.34 10.59 3.20
N ASP A 443 18.55 10.44 2.13
CA ASP A 443 17.22 11.03 2.00
C ASP A 443 16.15 10.22 2.75
N LEU A 444 16.48 9.02 3.23
CA LEU A 444 15.55 8.17 3.95
C LEU A 444 15.38 8.65 5.39
N SER A 445 14.14 8.62 5.84
CA SER A 445 13.75 8.82 7.24
C SER A 445 13.31 7.49 7.83
N ARG A 446 13.36 7.38 9.16
CA ARG A 446 12.88 6.21 9.88
C ARG A 446 11.65 6.57 10.72
N ALA A 447 10.60 5.76 10.62
CA ALA A 447 9.40 5.91 11.42
C ALA A 447 9.72 5.66 12.91
N GLU A 448 9.20 6.52 13.78
CA GLU A 448 9.27 6.38 15.22
C GLU A 448 8.10 5.55 15.75
N VAL A 449 7.00 5.46 14.99
CA VAL A 449 5.79 4.70 15.33
C VAL A 449 5.84 3.30 14.75
N THR A 450 5.23 2.35 15.46
CA THR A 450 5.03 0.97 15.04
C THR A 450 3.55 0.67 14.78
N THR A 451 3.23 -0.47 14.20
CA THR A 451 1.82 -0.92 14.04
C THR A 451 1.13 -1.09 15.40
N ARG A 452 1.86 -1.44 16.45
CA ARG A 452 1.32 -1.54 17.83
C ARG A 452 0.83 -0.19 18.35
N ASP A 453 1.55 0.89 18.08
CA ASP A 453 1.17 2.23 18.53
C ASP A 453 -0.11 2.73 17.89
N ILE A 454 -0.33 2.35 16.63
CA ILE A 454 -1.46 2.78 15.81
C ILE A 454 -2.61 1.77 15.75
N ASP A 455 -2.53 0.64 16.46
CA ASP A 455 -3.63 -0.31 16.58
C ASP A 455 -4.71 0.24 17.50
N ARG A 456 -5.94 0.22 17.04
CA ARG A 456 -7.09 0.63 17.86
C ARG A 456 -7.43 -0.40 18.94
N GLY A 457 -7.05 -1.66 18.76
CA GLY A 457 -7.50 -2.77 19.59
C GLY A 457 -9.03 -2.90 19.59
N ASP A 458 -9.58 -3.33 20.70
CA ASP A 458 -11.03 -3.48 20.91
C ASP A 458 -11.75 -2.15 21.25
N HIS A 459 -11.02 -1.03 21.22
CA HIS A 459 -11.60 0.28 21.53
C HIS A 459 -12.46 0.80 20.34
N PRO A 460 -13.64 1.37 20.59
CA PRO A 460 -14.50 1.90 19.53
C PRO A 460 -13.87 3.11 18.80
N HIS A 461 -12.98 3.85 19.50
CA HIS A 461 -12.29 5.02 18.97
C HIS A 461 -10.86 5.11 19.50
N PHE A 462 -9.92 5.59 18.67
CA PHE A 462 -8.52 5.84 19.07
C PHE A 462 -8.39 6.72 20.31
N LEU A 463 -9.21 7.79 20.41
CA LEU A 463 -9.20 8.68 21.57
C LEU A 463 -9.49 7.96 22.90
N ILE A 464 -10.37 6.96 22.89
CA ILE A 464 -10.67 6.17 24.11
C ILE A 464 -9.47 5.29 24.49
N LYS A 465 -8.79 4.71 23.48
CA LYS A 465 -7.54 3.98 23.71
C LYS A 465 -6.50 4.88 24.36
N GLU A 466 -6.21 6.05 23.76
CA GLU A 466 -5.20 7.01 24.26
C GLU A 466 -5.50 7.49 25.69
N ILE A 467 -6.78 7.75 26.01
CA ILE A 467 -7.19 8.13 27.38
C ILE A 467 -6.99 6.96 28.37
N GLY A 468 -7.19 5.72 27.91
CA GLY A 468 -7.07 4.53 28.76
C GLY A 468 -5.62 4.08 28.98
N GLU A 469 -4.69 4.46 28.11
CA GLU A 469 -3.27 4.12 28.17
C GLU A 469 -2.40 5.24 28.79
N SER A 470 -2.99 6.42 29.08
CA SER A 470 -2.34 7.56 29.75
C SER A 470 -2.42 7.43 31.24
#